data_bfcb95b6bf1b852737f24b0cfafd06a2
#
_entry.id   bfcb95b6bf1b852737f24b0cfafd06a2
#
_cell.length_a   1.000
_cell.length_b   1.000
_cell.length_c   1.000
_cell.angle_alpha   90.00
_cell.angle_beta   90.00
_cell.angle_gamma   90.00
#
_symmetry.space_group_name_H-M   'P 1'
#
loop_
_entity.id
_entity.type
_entity.pdbx_description
1 polymer ?
#
loop_
_entity_poly.entity_id
_entity_poly.type
_entity_poly.pdbx_seq_one_letter_code
_entity_poly.pdbx_strand_id
1 'polypeptide(L)'
;GDQLLCAVAERLRDMLRPEDFVARFGGDEFVVFQQDIKSNEDAAVLARRIVDRLSERYKIDNHLVEIGASVGIAMTSPHGTSADTLLKNADMALYRAKADGRGTFCFFRDEMAQTVESRRILELDLRKALANEEFELFYQPLVNLKAGRISTCEALLRWNHPVRGTVSPIDIIPVAEDMGLIVDLGRWIL
;
A
#
# COMPACT_ATOMS: atom_id res chain seq x y z
N GLY A 1 11.45 -4.51 -20.86
CA GLY A 1 10.34 -3.74 -20.25
C GLY A 1 9.12 -3.70 -21.16
N ASP A 2 9.23 -3.13 -22.36
CA ASP A 2 8.05 -2.85 -23.24
C ASP A 2 7.33 -4.11 -23.73
N GLN A 3 8.06 -5.17 -24.10
CA GLN A 3 7.45 -6.44 -24.51
C GLN A 3 6.58 -7.06 -23.40
N LEU A 4 7.03 -6.97 -22.14
CA LEU A 4 6.26 -7.45 -21.00
C LEU A 4 5.00 -6.62 -20.79
N LEU A 5 5.09 -5.30 -20.92
CA LEU A 5 3.93 -4.40 -20.80
C LEU A 5 2.92 -4.63 -21.92
N CYS A 6 3.38 -4.92 -23.15
CA CYS A 6 2.49 -5.32 -24.25
C CYS A 6 1.77 -6.64 -23.94
N ALA A 7 2.51 -7.65 -23.46
CA ALA A 7 1.91 -8.94 -23.10
C ALA A 7 0.92 -8.83 -21.92
N VAL A 8 1.19 -7.95 -20.95
CA VAL A 8 0.24 -7.61 -19.88
C VAL A 8 -1.02 -6.96 -20.44
N ALA A 9 -0.87 -5.98 -21.34
CA ALA A 9 -2.00 -5.29 -21.96
C ALA A 9 -2.89 -6.23 -22.79
N GLU A 10 -2.28 -7.16 -23.55
CA GLU A 10 -3.00 -8.19 -24.29
C GLU A 10 -3.76 -9.12 -23.34
N ARG A 11 -3.10 -9.61 -22.31
CA ARG A 11 -3.72 -10.50 -21.32
C ARG A 11 -4.86 -9.83 -20.55
N LEU A 12 -4.74 -8.53 -20.27
CA LEU A 12 -5.84 -7.73 -19.70
C LEU A 12 -7.02 -7.65 -20.68
N ARG A 13 -6.78 -7.31 -21.94
CA ARG A 13 -7.85 -7.21 -22.96
C ARG A 13 -8.61 -8.51 -23.15
N ASP A 14 -7.91 -9.65 -23.14
CA ASP A 14 -8.51 -10.97 -23.29
C ASP A 14 -9.45 -11.36 -22.14
N MET A 15 -9.33 -10.68 -21.01
CA MET A 15 -10.20 -10.90 -19.83
C MET A 15 -11.41 -9.98 -19.82
N LEU A 16 -11.43 -8.92 -20.63
CA LEU A 16 -12.46 -7.89 -20.58
C LEU A 16 -13.59 -8.19 -21.55
N ARG A 17 -14.76 -7.66 -21.26
CA ARG A 17 -15.92 -7.67 -22.14
C ARG A 17 -15.76 -6.57 -23.21
N PRO A 18 -16.49 -6.64 -24.33
CA PRO A 18 -16.43 -5.59 -25.37
C PRO A 18 -16.76 -4.18 -24.89
N GLU A 19 -17.62 -4.08 -23.86
CA GLU A 19 -18.04 -2.84 -23.23
C GLU A 19 -17.07 -2.31 -22.17
N ASP A 20 -16.15 -3.17 -21.69
CA ASP A 20 -15.14 -2.78 -20.71
C ASP A 20 -13.98 -2.08 -21.40
N PHE A 21 -13.29 -1.24 -20.67
CA PHE A 21 -12.17 -0.44 -21.21
C PHE A 21 -10.91 -0.64 -20.36
N VAL A 22 -9.76 -0.76 -21.03
CA VAL A 22 -8.45 -0.79 -20.36
C VAL A 22 -7.52 0.26 -20.97
N ALA A 23 -6.83 0.99 -20.11
CA ALA A 23 -5.80 1.95 -20.51
C ALA A 23 -4.55 1.78 -19.65
N ARG A 24 -3.38 2.04 -20.24
CA ARG A 24 -2.14 2.21 -19.48
C ARG A 24 -2.09 3.65 -18.97
N PHE A 25 -1.99 3.83 -17.67
CA PHE A 25 -1.99 5.16 -17.04
C PHE A 25 -0.56 5.73 -16.96
N GLY A 26 0.45 4.89 -16.69
CA GLY A 26 1.86 5.26 -16.68
C GLY A 26 2.71 4.12 -16.12
N GLY A 27 4.00 4.08 -16.42
CA GLY A 27 4.89 3.05 -15.90
C GLY A 27 4.35 1.64 -16.10
N ASP A 28 4.08 0.94 -15.01
CA ASP A 28 3.47 -0.39 -14.93
C ASP A 28 1.98 -0.35 -14.51
N GLU A 29 1.38 0.83 -14.48
CA GLU A 29 0.01 1.03 -14.03
C GLU A 29 -1.00 0.97 -15.18
N PHE A 30 -2.04 0.18 -14.99
CA PHE A 30 -3.18 0.03 -15.90
C PHE A 30 -4.46 0.36 -15.15
N VAL A 31 -5.40 0.99 -15.87
CA VAL A 31 -6.75 1.27 -15.38
C VAL A 31 -7.72 0.46 -16.20
N VAL A 32 -8.60 -0.26 -15.52
CA VAL A 32 -9.72 -0.99 -16.11
C VAL A 32 -11.00 -0.29 -15.68
N PHE A 33 -11.82 0.05 -16.64
CA PHE A 33 -13.17 0.56 -16.40
C PHE A 33 -14.18 -0.49 -16.80
N GLN A 34 -14.96 -0.95 -15.85
CA GLN A 34 -15.97 -1.98 -16.02
C GLN A 34 -17.36 -1.35 -15.94
N GLN A 35 -18.17 -1.56 -16.99
CA GLN A 35 -19.52 -1.01 -17.07
C GLN A 35 -20.56 -1.99 -16.50
N ASP A 36 -21.72 -1.46 -16.15
CA ASP A 36 -22.92 -2.22 -15.74
C ASP A 36 -22.67 -3.26 -14.62
N ILE A 37 -21.82 -2.90 -13.65
CA ILE A 37 -21.57 -3.69 -12.46
C ILE A 37 -22.78 -3.62 -11.54
N LYS A 38 -23.31 -4.78 -11.18
CA LYS A 38 -24.51 -4.88 -10.32
C LYS A 38 -24.16 -5.08 -8.85
N SER A 39 -22.98 -5.64 -8.57
CA SER A 39 -22.56 -5.94 -7.20
C SER A 39 -21.05 -5.83 -7.03
N ASN A 40 -20.60 -5.70 -5.78
CA ASN A 40 -19.18 -5.78 -5.46
C ASN A 40 -18.59 -7.15 -5.83
N GLU A 41 -19.38 -8.23 -5.78
CA GLU A 41 -18.99 -9.57 -6.17
C GLU A 41 -18.59 -9.65 -7.64
N ASP A 42 -19.33 -8.97 -8.53
CA ASP A 42 -18.99 -8.92 -9.96
C ASP A 42 -17.61 -8.28 -10.20
N ALA A 43 -17.35 -7.17 -9.52
CA ALA A 43 -16.04 -6.51 -9.57
C ALA A 43 -14.94 -7.37 -8.94
N ALA A 44 -15.21 -8.05 -7.82
CA ALA A 44 -14.27 -8.94 -7.15
C ALA A 44 -13.88 -10.14 -8.03
N VAL A 45 -14.83 -10.70 -8.79
CA VAL A 45 -14.56 -11.80 -9.74
C VAL A 45 -13.56 -11.38 -10.81
N LEU A 46 -13.74 -10.20 -11.41
CA LEU A 46 -12.78 -9.70 -12.39
C LEU A 46 -11.42 -9.41 -11.76
N ALA A 47 -11.41 -8.74 -10.60
CA ALA A 47 -10.16 -8.39 -9.92
C ALA A 47 -9.33 -9.63 -9.54
N ARG A 48 -9.97 -10.68 -9.02
CA ARG A 48 -9.31 -11.95 -8.72
C ARG A 48 -8.74 -12.58 -9.99
N ARG A 49 -9.54 -12.63 -11.06
CA ARG A 49 -9.08 -13.15 -12.36
C ARG A 49 -7.88 -12.36 -12.90
N ILE A 50 -7.85 -11.03 -12.73
CA ILE A 50 -6.71 -10.19 -13.11
C ILE A 50 -5.47 -10.58 -12.30
N VAL A 51 -5.59 -10.66 -10.96
CA VAL A 51 -4.47 -11.04 -10.09
C VAL A 51 -3.91 -12.42 -10.50
N ASP A 52 -4.77 -13.42 -10.64
CA ASP A 52 -4.38 -14.79 -10.97
C ASP A 52 -3.72 -14.86 -12.35
N ARG A 53 -4.37 -14.30 -13.37
CA ARG A 53 -3.89 -14.39 -14.75
C ARG A 53 -2.62 -13.59 -15.00
N LEU A 54 -2.46 -12.40 -14.37
CA LEU A 54 -1.23 -11.63 -14.53
C LEU A 54 -0.05 -12.25 -13.78
N SER A 55 -0.29 -13.08 -12.79
CA SER A 55 0.74 -13.83 -12.07
C SER A 55 1.23 -15.08 -12.81
N GLU A 56 0.56 -15.49 -13.90
CA GLU A 56 1.06 -16.57 -14.75
C GLU A 56 2.33 -16.15 -15.49
N ARG A 57 3.19 -17.12 -15.74
CA ARG A 57 4.47 -16.90 -16.44
C ARG A 57 4.31 -16.23 -17.80
N TYR A 58 5.22 -15.32 -18.08
CA TYR A 58 5.38 -14.70 -19.39
C TYR A 58 6.61 -15.25 -20.08
N LYS A 59 6.46 -15.62 -21.35
CA LYS A 59 7.61 -15.96 -22.20
C LYS A 59 7.98 -14.72 -23.02
N ILE A 60 9.04 -14.05 -22.61
CA ILE A 60 9.56 -12.86 -23.28
C ILE A 60 10.89 -13.23 -23.90
N ASP A 61 10.93 -13.27 -25.23
CA ASP A 61 12.04 -13.84 -26.00
C ASP A 61 12.37 -15.28 -25.53
N ASN A 62 13.53 -15.51 -24.93
CA ASN A 62 13.93 -16.81 -24.38
C ASN A 62 13.90 -16.87 -22.84
N HIS A 63 13.27 -15.88 -22.17
CA HIS A 63 13.21 -15.80 -20.72
C HIS A 63 11.79 -16.04 -20.23
N LEU A 64 11.68 -16.75 -19.11
CA LEU A 64 10.45 -16.86 -18.36
C LEU A 64 10.47 -15.79 -17.27
N VAL A 65 9.47 -14.91 -17.30
CA VAL A 65 9.31 -13.82 -16.35
C VAL A 65 8.05 -14.06 -15.53
N GLU A 66 8.15 -13.92 -14.23
CA GLU A 66 7.01 -13.94 -13.29
C GLU A 66 6.84 -12.54 -12.73
N ILE A 67 5.62 -12.07 -12.69
CA ILE A 67 5.24 -10.80 -12.07
C ILE A 67 4.05 -11.03 -11.14
N GLY A 68 3.82 -10.09 -10.22
CA GLY A 68 2.59 -10.04 -9.42
C GLY A 68 1.78 -8.81 -9.78
N ALA A 69 0.47 -8.90 -9.61
CA ALA A 69 -0.45 -7.77 -9.75
C ALA A 69 -1.20 -7.51 -8.45
N SER A 70 -1.42 -6.24 -8.15
CA SER A 70 -2.34 -5.81 -7.09
C SER A 70 -3.41 -4.93 -7.72
N VAL A 71 -4.65 -5.00 -7.22
CA VAL A 71 -5.79 -4.29 -7.80
C VAL A 71 -6.50 -3.46 -6.74
N GLY A 72 -6.66 -2.17 -7.01
CA GLY A 72 -7.56 -1.31 -6.24
C GLY A 72 -8.88 -1.13 -6.96
N ILE A 73 -9.99 -1.21 -6.25
CA ILE A 73 -11.34 -1.14 -6.82
C ILE A 73 -12.10 0.02 -6.20
N ALA A 74 -12.62 0.90 -7.04
CA ALA A 74 -13.59 1.92 -6.66
C ALA A 74 -14.89 1.75 -7.43
N MET A 75 -16.01 1.83 -6.72
CA MET A 75 -17.35 1.72 -7.29
C MET A 75 -17.98 3.11 -7.41
N THR A 76 -18.80 3.32 -8.45
CA THR A 76 -19.62 4.52 -8.54
C THR A 76 -20.71 4.49 -7.48
N SER A 77 -21.01 5.65 -6.90
CA SER A 77 -22.19 5.79 -6.04
C SER A 77 -23.46 5.93 -6.88
N PRO A 78 -24.66 5.64 -6.32
CA PRO A 78 -25.93 5.85 -7.01
C PRO A 78 -26.18 7.31 -7.43
N HIS A 79 -25.49 8.26 -6.82
CA HIS A 79 -25.61 9.69 -7.09
C HIS A 79 -24.56 10.21 -8.09
N GLY A 80 -23.77 9.30 -8.69
CA GLY A 80 -22.66 9.60 -9.58
C GLY A 80 -21.36 9.90 -8.83
N THR A 81 -20.26 9.66 -9.52
CA THR A 81 -18.91 9.96 -9.02
C THR A 81 -18.07 10.41 -10.21
N SER A 82 -17.29 11.47 -10.04
CA SER A 82 -16.41 11.93 -11.13
C SER A 82 -15.30 10.90 -11.40
N ALA A 83 -14.80 10.88 -12.65
CA ALA A 83 -13.69 10.01 -13.03
C ALA A 83 -12.45 10.22 -12.15
N ASP A 84 -12.12 11.47 -11.86
CA ASP A 84 -10.99 11.82 -10.99
C ASP A 84 -11.17 11.27 -9.57
N THR A 85 -12.38 11.32 -9.02
CA THR A 85 -12.68 10.75 -7.70
C THR A 85 -12.56 9.23 -7.71
N LEU A 86 -13.07 8.57 -8.76
CA LEU A 86 -12.94 7.11 -8.90
C LEU A 86 -11.49 6.67 -9.00
N LEU A 87 -10.69 7.35 -9.83
CA LEU A 87 -9.26 7.06 -9.96
C LEU A 87 -8.53 7.25 -8.63
N LYS A 88 -8.78 8.36 -7.94
CA LYS A 88 -8.20 8.61 -6.63
C LYS A 88 -8.58 7.54 -5.60
N ASN A 89 -9.84 7.13 -5.58
CA ASN A 89 -10.33 6.10 -4.66
C ASN A 89 -9.75 4.71 -4.99
N ALA A 90 -9.64 4.37 -6.29
CA ALA A 90 -9.01 3.13 -6.72
C ALA A 90 -7.52 3.09 -6.37
N ASP A 91 -6.81 4.22 -6.49
CA ASP A 91 -5.41 4.33 -6.09
C ASP A 91 -5.21 4.11 -4.58
N MET A 92 -6.07 4.70 -3.73
CA MET A 92 -6.04 4.44 -2.29
C MET A 92 -6.27 2.96 -1.96
N ALA A 93 -7.20 2.31 -2.64
CA ALA A 93 -7.46 0.89 -2.48
C ALA A 93 -6.30 0.03 -3.00
N LEU A 94 -5.64 0.42 -4.10
CA LEU A 94 -4.44 -0.22 -4.63
C LEU A 94 -3.27 -0.12 -3.63
N TYR A 95 -3.07 1.05 -3.05
CA TYR A 95 -2.08 1.23 -2.01
C TYR A 95 -2.31 0.26 -0.84
N ARG A 96 -3.56 0.12 -0.39
CA ARG A 96 -3.92 -0.83 0.65
C ARG A 96 -3.65 -2.28 0.24
N ALA A 97 -4.01 -2.70 -0.97
CA ALA A 97 -3.71 -4.03 -1.48
C ALA A 97 -2.19 -4.32 -1.52
N LYS A 98 -1.38 -3.31 -1.87
CA LYS A 98 0.09 -3.42 -1.83
C LYS A 98 0.63 -3.55 -0.40
N ALA A 99 0.05 -2.84 0.57
CA ALA A 99 0.43 -2.90 2.00
C ALA A 99 0.03 -4.24 2.65
N ASP A 100 -1.12 -4.81 2.27
CA ASP A 100 -1.63 -6.08 2.78
C ASP A 100 -0.89 -7.33 2.22
N GLY A 101 0.25 -7.15 1.54
CA GLY A 101 1.13 -8.25 1.09
C GLY A 101 1.22 -8.40 -0.42
N ARG A 102 0.63 -7.52 -1.21
CA ARG A 102 0.59 -7.58 -2.69
C ARG A 102 -0.12 -8.82 -3.22
N GLY A 103 -0.22 -8.97 -4.55
CA GLY A 103 -0.84 -10.14 -5.16
C GLY A 103 -2.31 -10.32 -4.78
N THR A 104 -3.01 -9.25 -4.48
CA THR A 104 -4.40 -9.25 -4.02
C THR A 104 -5.16 -8.04 -4.55
N PHE A 105 -6.44 -7.96 -4.20
CA PHE A 105 -7.27 -6.79 -4.51
C PHE A 105 -7.92 -6.22 -3.26
N CYS A 106 -8.24 -4.92 -3.30
CA CYS A 106 -8.94 -4.24 -2.23
C CYS A 106 -10.01 -3.30 -2.80
N PHE A 107 -11.16 -3.22 -2.13
CA PHE A 107 -12.17 -2.21 -2.42
C PHE A 107 -11.87 -0.94 -1.65
N PHE A 108 -12.08 0.19 -2.31
CA PHE A 108 -12.08 1.47 -1.61
C PHE A 108 -13.17 1.51 -0.53
N ARG A 109 -12.80 2.06 0.60
CA ARG A 109 -13.69 2.40 1.72
C ARG A 109 -13.38 3.80 2.21
N ASP A 110 -14.36 4.51 2.67
CA ASP A 110 -14.21 5.91 3.11
C ASP A 110 -13.16 6.09 4.22
N GLU A 111 -12.98 5.06 5.07
CA GLU A 111 -11.94 5.06 6.10
C GLU A 111 -10.51 5.10 5.51
N MET A 112 -10.32 4.64 4.28
CA MET A 112 -9.02 4.67 3.60
C MET A 112 -8.60 6.10 3.25
N ALA A 113 -9.55 6.96 2.90
CA ALA A 113 -9.28 8.38 2.66
C ALA A 113 -8.74 9.06 3.93
N GLN A 114 -9.30 8.74 5.09
CA GLN A 114 -8.84 9.25 6.38
C GLN A 114 -7.43 8.71 6.72
N THR A 115 -7.18 7.45 6.40
CA THR A 115 -5.87 6.82 6.63
C THR A 115 -4.78 7.47 5.78
N VAL A 116 -5.04 7.75 4.50
CA VAL A 116 -4.08 8.40 3.60
C VAL A 116 -3.77 9.83 4.07
N GLU A 117 -4.80 10.61 4.42
CA GLU A 117 -4.61 11.97 4.95
C GLU A 117 -3.86 11.95 6.29
N SER A 118 -4.22 11.04 7.19
CA SER A 118 -3.51 10.86 8.46
C SER A 118 -2.05 10.50 8.27
N ARG A 119 -1.72 9.67 7.28
CA ARG A 119 -0.35 9.31 6.95
C ARG A 119 0.42 10.51 6.38
N ARG A 120 -0.19 11.25 5.45
CA ARG A 120 0.43 12.46 4.88
C ARG A 120 0.80 13.49 5.95
N ILE A 121 -0.12 13.70 6.90
CA ILE A 121 0.17 14.58 8.05
C ILE A 121 1.32 13.99 8.88
N LEU A 122 1.31 12.68 9.14
CA LEU A 122 2.35 12.00 9.88
C LEU A 122 3.73 12.13 9.20
N GLU A 123 3.79 12.05 7.87
CA GLU A 123 5.00 12.28 7.07
C GLU A 123 5.57 13.69 7.24
N LEU A 124 4.71 14.70 7.20
CA LEU A 124 5.10 16.08 7.40
C LEU A 124 5.62 16.34 8.83
N ASP A 125 4.95 15.75 9.80
CA ASP A 125 5.28 15.95 11.21
C ASP A 125 6.54 15.17 11.61
N LEU A 126 6.76 13.96 11.05
CA LEU A 126 7.93 13.13 11.32
C LEU A 126 9.25 13.82 10.96
N ARG A 127 9.27 14.58 9.85
CA ARG A 127 10.45 15.39 9.48
C ARG A 127 10.79 16.46 10.51
N LYS A 128 9.77 17.07 11.12
CA LYS A 128 9.93 18.09 12.14
C LYS A 128 10.31 17.48 13.48
N ALA A 129 9.77 16.31 13.79
CA ALA A 129 9.94 15.64 15.08
C ALA A 129 11.41 15.35 15.41
N LEU A 130 12.23 14.98 14.41
CA LEU A 130 13.67 14.78 14.59
C LEU A 130 14.40 16.06 15.00
N ALA A 131 13.98 17.21 14.46
CA ALA A 131 14.58 18.51 14.78
C ALA A 131 14.06 19.09 16.11
N ASN A 132 12.86 18.70 16.53
CA ASN A 132 12.16 19.23 17.70
C ASN A 132 12.32 18.37 18.96
N GLU A 133 13.17 17.32 18.92
CA GLU A 133 13.39 16.43 20.06
C GLU A 133 12.08 15.79 20.61
N GLU A 134 11.16 15.44 19.70
CA GLU A 134 9.86 14.88 20.08
C GLU A 134 9.91 13.36 20.36
N PHE A 135 11.07 12.73 20.13
CA PHE A 135 11.28 11.30 20.37
C PHE A 135 11.88 11.04 21.76
N GLU A 136 11.53 9.89 22.31
CA GLU A 136 12.18 9.37 23.52
C GLU A 136 12.31 7.84 23.44
N LEU A 137 13.20 7.28 24.24
CA LEU A 137 13.41 5.84 24.35
C LEU A 137 12.88 5.34 25.68
N PHE A 138 11.97 4.38 25.61
CA PHE A 138 11.55 3.57 26.75
C PHE A 138 12.37 2.29 26.76
N TYR A 139 12.70 1.80 27.96
CA TYR A 139 13.50 0.61 28.13
C TYR A 139 12.68 -0.48 28.82
N GLN A 140 12.48 -1.60 28.12
CA GLN A 140 11.80 -2.76 28.66
C GLN A 140 12.84 -3.79 29.14
N PRO A 141 12.89 -4.13 30.43
CA PRO A 141 13.85 -5.09 30.95
C PRO A 141 13.53 -6.51 30.47
N LEU A 142 14.56 -7.25 30.04
CA LEU A 142 14.50 -8.65 29.68
C LEU A 142 15.14 -9.49 30.78
N VAL A 143 14.34 -10.41 31.34
CA VAL A 143 14.77 -11.28 32.43
C VAL A 143 15.34 -12.58 31.88
N ASN A 144 16.58 -12.90 32.25
CA ASN A 144 17.13 -14.22 31.98
C ASN A 144 16.51 -15.22 32.98
N LEU A 145 15.63 -16.08 32.48
CA LEU A 145 14.87 -17.03 33.29
C LEU A 145 15.77 -18.06 34.00
N LYS A 146 16.92 -18.41 33.41
CA LYS A 146 17.88 -19.35 34.06
C LYS A 146 18.65 -18.68 35.19
N ALA A 147 19.01 -17.42 35.03
CA ALA A 147 19.79 -16.67 36.01
C ALA A 147 18.94 -15.90 37.03
N GLY A 148 17.63 -15.79 36.83
CA GLY A 148 16.70 -15.05 37.67
C GLY A 148 17.00 -13.55 37.77
N ARG A 149 17.68 -12.97 36.76
CA ARG A 149 18.11 -11.56 36.79
C ARG A 149 17.87 -10.87 35.44
N ILE A 150 17.72 -9.55 35.47
CA ILE A 150 17.71 -8.71 34.26
C ILE A 150 19.10 -8.78 33.64
N SER A 151 19.18 -9.19 32.37
CA SER A 151 20.42 -9.32 31.63
C SER A 151 20.58 -8.25 30.54
N THR A 152 19.48 -7.70 30.06
CA THR A 152 19.46 -6.71 28.97
C THR A 152 18.15 -5.92 29.01
N CYS A 153 18.07 -4.84 28.24
CA CYS A 153 16.85 -4.08 28.04
C CYS A 153 16.60 -3.92 26.53
N GLU A 154 15.36 -3.95 26.15
CA GLU A 154 14.93 -3.55 24.80
C GLU A 154 14.66 -2.05 24.79
N ALA A 155 15.26 -1.33 23.84
CA ALA A 155 14.99 0.08 23.63
C ALA A 155 13.79 0.24 22.69
N LEU A 156 12.75 0.87 23.19
CA LEU A 156 11.48 1.04 22.48
C LEU A 156 11.26 2.52 22.18
N LEU A 157 11.27 2.86 20.90
CA LEU A 157 11.00 4.22 20.43
C LEU A 157 9.59 4.67 20.83
N ARG A 158 9.47 5.91 21.26
CA ARG A 158 8.20 6.62 21.46
C ARG A 158 8.30 7.99 20.82
N TRP A 159 7.25 8.39 20.17
CA TRP A 159 7.10 9.75 19.63
C TRP A 159 6.01 10.47 20.40
N ASN A 160 6.37 11.52 21.10
CA ASN A 160 5.46 12.38 21.83
C ASN A 160 4.97 13.51 20.91
N HIS A 161 4.04 13.16 20.03
CA HIS A 161 3.50 14.11 19.07
C HIS A 161 2.63 15.17 19.78
N PRO A 162 2.84 16.48 19.53
CA PRO A 162 2.21 17.56 20.27
C PRO A 162 0.67 17.58 20.18
N VAL A 163 0.10 17.02 19.10
CA VAL A 163 -1.36 16.99 18.87
C VAL A 163 -1.96 15.60 19.06
N ARG A 164 -1.21 14.53 18.68
CA ARG A 164 -1.70 13.14 18.67
C ARG A 164 -1.39 12.38 19.95
N GLY A 165 -0.56 12.95 20.83
CA GLY A 165 -0.02 12.22 21.97
C GLY A 165 1.05 11.20 21.54
N THR A 166 1.17 10.09 22.28
CA THR A 166 2.18 9.08 21.98
C THR A 166 1.83 8.27 20.73
N VAL A 167 2.65 8.38 19.67
CA VAL A 167 2.53 7.63 18.42
C VAL A 167 3.35 6.34 18.51
N SER A 168 2.76 5.23 18.03
CA SER A 168 3.38 3.90 18.09
C SER A 168 4.51 3.74 17.06
N PRO A 169 5.58 2.99 17.39
CA PRO A 169 6.60 2.61 16.42
C PRO A 169 6.06 1.89 15.18
N ILE A 170 4.97 1.16 15.31
CA ILE A 170 4.29 0.48 14.18
C ILE A 170 3.81 1.47 13.13
N ASP A 171 3.41 2.67 13.54
CA ASP A 171 2.97 3.73 12.63
C ASP A 171 4.15 4.56 12.09
N ILE A 172 5.21 4.71 12.91
CA ILE A 172 6.38 5.54 12.61
C ILE A 172 7.32 4.86 11.61
N ILE A 173 7.68 3.59 11.88
CA ILE A 173 8.74 2.89 11.16
C ILE A 173 8.45 2.77 9.66
N PRO A 174 7.26 2.31 9.22
CA PRO A 174 6.96 2.23 7.79
C PRO A 174 7.01 3.59 7.08
N VAL A 175 6.58 4.65 7.77
CA VAL A 175 6.64 6.01 7.22
C VAL A 175 8.08 6.49 7.11
N ALA A 176 8.91 6.24 8.14
CA ALA A 176 10.33 6.62 8.13
C ALA A 176 11.11 5.88 7.03
N GLU A 177 10.80 4.60 6.79
CA GLU A 177 11.39 3.78 5.72
C GLU A 177 11.05 4.35 4.35
N ASP A 178 9.77 4.60 4.07
CA ASP A 178 9.32 5.12 2.78
C ASP A 178 9.87 6.52 2.47
N MET A 179 10.09 7.33 3.50
CA MET A 179 10.69 8.65 3.38
C MET A 179 12.23 8.65 3.39
N GLY A 180 12.87 7.51 3.63
CA GLY A 180 14.33 7.42 3.82
C GLY A 180 14.83 8.02 5.12
N LEU A 181 13.94 8.40 6.05
CA LEU A 181 14.31 8.97 7.36
C LEU A 181 14.71 7.90 8.39
N ILE A 182 14.53 6.64 8.08
CA ILE A 182 14.86 5.52 9.00
C ILE A 182 16.33 5.54 9.42
N VAL A 183 17.24 5.98 8.53
CA VAL A 183 18.67 6.06 8.84
C VAL A 183 18.95 7.17 9.86
N ASP A 184 18.32 8.33 9.69
CA ASP A 184 18.49 9.45 10.62
C ASP A 184 17.86 9.17 11.98
N LEU A 185 16.69 8.52 11.97
CA LEU A 185 16.04 8.04 13.19
C LEU A 185 16.90 6.98 13.90
N GLY A 186 17.51 6.05 13.14
CA GLY A 186 18.44 5.07 13.69
C GLY A 186 19.68 5.69 14.32
N ARG A 187 20.24 6.74 13.73
CA ARG A 187 21.36 7.51 14.32
C ARG A 187 20.97 8.23 15.60
N TRP A 188 19.73 8.72 15.66
CA TRP A 188 19.23 9.35 16.87
C TRP A 188 19.03 8.35 18.03
N ILE A 189 18.62 7.10 17.69
CA ILE A 189 18.40 6.03 18.68
C ILE A 189 19.72 5.52 19.29
N LEU A 190 20.81 5.48 18.53
CA LEU A 190 22.13 4.96 18.93
C LEU A 190 22.98 6.02 19.62
#